data_8d78281fe4657ad8225e493f78cf1a1c
#
_entry.id   8d78281fe4657ad8225e493f78cf1a1c
#
_cell.length_a   1.000
_cell.length_b   1.000
_cell.length_c   1.000
_cell.angle_alpha   90.00
_cell.angle_beta   90.00
_cell.angle_gamma   90.00
#
_symmetry.space_group_name_H-M   'P 1'
#
loop_
_entity.id
_entity.type
_entity.pdbx_description
1 polymer ?
#
loop_
_entity_poly.entity_id
_entity_poly.type
_entity_poly.pdbx_seq_one_letter_code
_entity_poly.pdbx_strand_id
1 'polypeptide(L)'
;MILISVAGIAQHQDEIRKSIFFGGGSYYVDEVQIEELYDWLDSIPNLMEKYDIHLISHTDPIGGKEYNDWLSRMRSEAVQQIILNRGDISERRITIKDWGLENPVYSNTSYNGMQMNRRVDVILYPIIF
;
A
#
# COMPACT_ATOMS: atom_id res chain seq x y z
N MET A 1 -5.89 30.93 5.79
CA MET A 1 -4.57 31.33 6.15
C MET A 1 -3.60 30.17 6.08
N ILE A 2 -2.38 30.46 5.78
CA ILE A 2 -1.31 29.49 5.55
C ILE A 2 -1.12 28.51 6.71
N LEU A 3 -1.34 28.94 7.94
CA LEU A 3 -1.17 28.08 9.12
C LEU A 3 -2.07 26.86 9.11
N ILE A 4 -3.32 27.01 8.66
CA ILE A 4 -4.25 25.88 8.59
C ILE A 4 -3.79 24.88 7.55
N SER A 5 -3.33 25.37 6.39
CA SER A 5 -2.79 24.51 5.34
C SER A 5 -1.56 23.75 5.81
N VAL A 6 -0.68 24.43 6.54
CA VAL A 6 0.54 23.80 7.07
C VAL A 6 0.19 22.70 8.06
N ALA A 7 -0.77 22.91 8.94
CA ALA A 7 -1.20 21.90 9.90
C ALA A 7 -1.78 20.68 9.18
N GLY A 8 -2.63 20.90 8.17
CA GLY A 8 -3.19 19.80 7.38
C GLY A 8 -2.10 19.03 6.62
N ILE A 9 -1.15 19.75 6.04
CA ILE A 9 -0.03 19.13 5.34
C ILE A 9 0.83 18.32 6.30
N ALA A 10 1.09 18.83 7.50
CA ALA A 10 1.89 18.14 8.50
C ALA A 10 1.27 16.79 8.89
N GLN A 11 -0.06 16.73 9.04
CA GLN A 11 -0.75 15.46 9.32
C GLN A 11 -0.58 14.45 8.20
N HIS A 12 -0.62 14.89 6.95
CA HIS A 12 -0.42 14.01 5.79
C HIS A 12 1.05 13.64 5.60
N GLN A 13 1.97 14.54 5.98
CA GLN A 13 3.39 14.30 5.84
C GLN A 13 3.93 13.25 6.80
N ASP A 14 3.19 12.92 7.87
CA ASP A 14 3.58 11.85 8.78
C ASP A 14 3.45 10.48 8.13
N GLU A 15 2.74 10.39 7.02
CA GLU A 15 2.53 9.15 6.30
C GLU A 15 3.45 9.07 5.08
N ILE A 16 4.34 8.08 5.08
CA ILE A 16 5.21 7.78 3.95
C ILE A 16 4.60 6.57 3.23
N ARG A 17 4.20 6.78 1.99
CA ARG A 17 3.39 5.79 1.29
C ARG A 17 3.84 5.59 -0.16
N LYS A 18 3.80 4.34 -0.60
CA LYS A 18 3.96 3.96 -2.00
C LYS A 18 2.82 3.02 -2.38
N SER A 19 2.12 3.33 -3.45
CA SER A 19 1.00 2.51 -3.93
C SER A 19 1.43 1.59 -5.06
N ILE A 20 0.97 0.34 -5.02
CA ILE A 20 1.17 -0.66 -6.07
C ILE A 20 -0.20 -0.97 -6.67
N PHE A 21 -0.34 -0.87 -7.98
CA PHE A 21 -1.61 -1.01 -8.67
C PHE A 21 -1.72 -2.35 -9.40
N PHE A 22 -2.96 -2.84 -9.54
CA PHE A 22 -3.24 -4.15 -10.11
C PHE A 22 -4.31 -4.06 -11.19
N GLY A 23 -4.23 -4.97 -12.16
CA GLY A 23 -5.31 -5.17 -13.11
C GLY A 23 -6.53 -5.80 -12.46
N GLY A 24 -7.69 -5.70 -13.12
CA GLY A 24 -8.92 -6.31 -12.61
C GLY A 24 -8.74 -7.80 -12.42
N GLY A 25 -9.12 -8.31 -11.25
CA GLY A 25 -9.00 -9.72 -10.91
C GLY A 25 -7.57 -10.25 -10.79
N SER A 26 -6.57 -9.39 -10.85
CA SER A 26 -5.17 -9.81 -10.84
C SER A 26 -4.49 -9.46 -9.53
N TYR A 27 -3.53 -10.30 -9.14
CA TYR A 27 -2.58 -10.00 -8.06
C TYR A 27 -1.14 -10.07 -8.55
N TYR A 28 -0.95 -9.90 -9.85
CA TYR A 28 0.38 -9.82 -10.45
C TYR A 28 0.94 -8.41 -10.35
N VAL A 29 2.20 -8.30 -9.93
CA VAL A 29 2.93 -7.02 -9.88
C VAL A 29 3.95 -7.03 -11.00
N ASP A 30 3.87 -6.05 -11.90
CA ASP A 30 4.79 -5.95 -13.03
C ASP A 30 6.19 -5.48 -12.58
N GLU A 31 7.19 -5.74 -13.43
CA GLU A 31 8.58 -5.45 -13.09
C GLU A 31 8.86 -3.97 -12.88
N VAL A 32 8.17 -3.10 -13.60
CA VAL A 32 8.36 -1.65 -13.44
C VAL A 32 7.96 -1.22 -12.03
N GLN A 33 6.84 -1.71 -11.54
CA GLN A 33 6.39 -1.39 -10.17
C GLN A 33 7.31 -2.01 -9.11
N ILE A 34 7.86 -3.20 -9.38
CA ILE A 34 8.83 -3.82 -8.45
C ILE A 34 10.06 -2.93 -8.34
N GLU A 35 10.59 -2.47 -9.47
CA GLU A 35 11.76 -1.58 -9.48
C GLU A 35 11.46 -0.28 -8.76
N GLU A 36 10.30 0.32 -9.04
CA GLU A 36 9.88 1.55 -8.36
C GLU A 36 9.76 1.37 -6.86
N LEU A 37 9.21 0.24 -6.42
CA LEU A 37 9.08 -0.07 -5.01
C LEU A 37 10.46 -0.19 -4.36
N TYR A 38 11.37 -0.91 -5.00
CA TYR A 38 12.72 -1.09 -4.48
C TYR A 38 13.49 0.23 -4.42
N ASP A 39 13.39 1.04 -5.46
CA ASP A 39 14.02 2.37 -5.47
C ASP A 39 13.47 3.25 -4.36
N TRP A 40 12.16 3.20 -4.14
CA TRP A 40 11.52 3.96 -3.06
C TRP A 40 12.00 3.49 -1.70
N LEU A 41 12.06 2.17 -1.46
CA LEU A 41 12.57 1.63 -0.20
C LEU A 41 14.04 2.02 0.01
N ASP A 42 14.84 1.99 -1.04
CA ASP A 42 16.24 2.40 -0.98
C ASP A 42 16.41 3.88 -0.63
N SER A 43 15.42 4.70 -0.97
CA SER A 43 15.47 6.14 -0.68
C SER A 43 15.19 6.48 0.77
N ILE A 44 14.69 5.52 1.56
CA ILE A 44 14.32 5.77 2.96
C ILE A 44 15.52 5.49 3.86
N PRO A 45 16.08 6.50 4.52
CA PRO A 45 17.24 6.29 5.38
C PRO A 45 16.83 5.54 6.66
N ASN A 46 17.65 4.59 7.06
CA ASN A 46 17.46 3.81 8.28
C ASN A 46 16.10 3.09 8.33
N LEU A 47 15.70 2.54 7.20
CA LEU A 47 14.38 1.93 7.04
C LEU A 47 14.06 0.93 8.16
N MET A 48 14.95 -0.04 8.41
CA MET A 48 14.70 -1.10 9.40
C MET A 48 14.78 -0.61 10.83
N GLU A 49 15.58 0.40 11.09
CA GLU A 49 15.73 0.92 12.46
C GLU A 49 14.58 1.83 12.86
N LYS A 50 13.91 2.47 11.89
CA LYS A 50 12.97 3.55 12.19
C LYS A 50 11.51 3.25 11.88
N TYR A 51 11.22 2.24 11.05
CA TYR A 51 9.87 2.07 10.55
C TYR A 51 9.36 0.65 10.63
N ASP A 52 8.06 0.52 10.91
CA ASP A 52 7.27 -0.66 10.61
C ASP A 52 6.57 -0.45 9.27
N ILE A 53 6.29 -1.54 8.57
CA ILE A 53 5.65 -1.51 7.27
C ILE A 53 4.25 -2.08 7.39
N HIS A 54 3.25 -1.33 6.93
CA HIS A 54 1.88 -1.80 6.84
C HIS A 54 1.48 -1.89 5.38
N LEU A 55 0.86 -3.01 5.02
CA LEU A 55 0.31 -3.23 3.69
C LEU A 55 -1.20 -3.17 3.80
N ILE A 56 -1.80 -2.20 3.12
CA ILE A 56 -3.24 -1.98 3.15
C ILE A 56 -3.77 -2.13 1.74
N SER A 57 -4.59 -3.16 1.51
CA SER A 57 -5.14 -3.42 0.18
C SER A 57 -6.51 -2.82 0.03
N HIS A 58 -6.82 -2.45 -1.21
CA HIS A 58 -8.11 -1.88 -1.60
C HIS A 58 -8.57 -2.59 -2.88
N THR A 59 -9.88 -2.70 -3.06
CA THR A 59 -10.46 -3.28 -4.26
C THR A 59 -11.54 -2.37 -4.83
N ASP A 60 -11.88 -2.56 -6.11
CA ASP A 60 -13.08 -1.99 -6.69
C ASP A 60 -14.29 -2.87 -6.32
N PRO A 61 -15.54 -2.45 -6.65
CA PRO A 61 -16.73 -3.19 -6.24
C PRO A 61 -17.06 -4.41 -7.09
N ILE A 62 -16.24 -4.76 -8.09
CA ILE A 62 -16.54 -5.87 -8.99
C ILE A 62 -16.25 -7.18 -8.27
N GLY A 63 -17.24 -8.08 -8.26
CA GLY A 63 -17.17 -9.34 -7.53
C GLY A 63 -17.87 -9.25 -6.19
N GLY A 64 -18.02 -10.36 -5.51
CA GLY A 64 -18.63 -10.42 -4.19
C GLY A 64 -17.61 -10.10 -3.08
N LYS A 65 -18.14 -9.95 -1.86
CA LYS A 65 -17.30 -9.64 -0.70
C LYS A 65 -16.23 -10.69 -0.46
N GLU A 66 -16.59 -11.97 -0.50
CA GLU A 66 -15.62 -13.05 -0.25
C GLU A 66 -14.51 -13.07 -1.29
N TYR A 67 -14.86 -12.87 -2.55
CA TYR A 67 -13.89 -12.82 -3.63
C TYR A 67 -12.95 -11.64 -3.44
N ASN A 68 -13.46 -10.47 -3.12
CA ASN A 68 -12.66 -9.28 -2.95
C ASN A 68 -11.77 -9.36 -1.70
N ASP A 69 -12.24 -9.98 -0.64
CA ASP A 69 -11.42 -10.23 0.55
C ASP A 69 -10.26 -11.15 0.21
N TRP A 70 -10.54 -12.22 -0.54
CA TRP A 70 -9.50 -13.14 -1.01
C TRP A 70 -8.49 -12.42 -1.90
N LEU A 71 -8.98 -11.64 -2.87
CA LEU A 71 -8.13 -10.94 -3.83
C LEU A 71 -7.23 -9.90 -3.12
N SER A 72 -7.81 -9.19 -2.15
CA SER A 72 -7.06 -8.24 -1.32
C SER A 72 -5.90 -8.92 -0.61
N ARG A 73 -6.15 -10.09 -0.03
CA ARG A 73 -5.11 -10.85 0.66
C ARG A 73 -4.03 -11.29 -0.30
N MET A 74 -4.42 -11.82 -1.47
CA MET A 74 -3.45 -12.27 -2.47
C MET A 74 -2.57 -11.13 -2.95
N ARG A 75 -3.15 -9.94 -3.13
CA ARG A 75 -2.40 -8.75 -3.52
C ARG A 75 -1.41 -8.32 -2.44
N SER A 76 -1.85 -8.28 -1.19
CA SER A 76 -0.97 -7.92 -0.08
C SER A 76 0.16 -8.93 0.08
N GLU A 77 -0.14 -10.22 -0.03
CA GLU A 77 0.89 -11.26 0.06
C GLU A 77 1.90 -11.16 -1.09
N ALA A 78 1.43 -10.82 -2.28
CA ALA A 78 2.33 -10.61 -3.41
C ALA A 78 3.31 -9.47 -3.14
N VAL A 79 2.83 -8.36 -2.63
CA VAL A 79 3.69 -7.22 -2.28
C VAL A 79 4.61 -7.58 -1.11
N GLN A 80 4.11 -8.28 -0.10
CA GLN A 80 4.93 -8.74 1.01
C GLN A 80 6.10 -9.59 0.51
N GLN A 81 5.81 -10.53 -0.38
CA GLN A 81 6.86 -11.40 -0.91
C GLN A 81 7.93 -10.63 -1.67
N ILE A 82 7.51 -9.62 -2.44
CA ILE A 82 8.44 -8.75 -3.17
C ILE A 82 9.35 -8.02 -2.19
N ILE A 83 8.79 -7.48 -1.11
CA ILE A 83 9.57 -6.79 -0.08
C ILE A 83 10.54 -7.76 0.60
N LEU A 84 10.08 -8.94 0.96
CA LEU A 84 10.92 -9.95 1.62
C LEU A 84 12.06 -10.42 0.73
N ASN A 85 11.83 -10.47 -0.57
CA ASN A 85 12.85 -10.93 -1.52
C ASN A 85 14.07 -10.00 -1.59
N ARG A 86 13.96 -8.77 -1.09
CA ARG A 86 15.14 -7.91 -0.96
C ARG A 86 16.15 -8.46 0.05
N GLY A 87 15.69 -9.18 1.05
CA GLY A 87 16.55 -9.82 2.03
C GLY A 87 16.98 -8.94 3.21
N ASP A 88 16.61 -7.66 3.23
CA ASP A 88 17.00 -6.73 4.30
C ASP A 88 15.86 -6.39 5.27
N ILE A 89 14.65 -6.87 5.01
CA ILE A 89 13.46 -6.55 5.82
C ILE A 89 12.92 -7.83 6.45
N SER A 90 12.76 -7.81 7.77
CA SER A 90 12.21 -8.94 8.51
C SER A 90 10.69 -9.01 8.35
N GLU A 91 10.18 -10.22 8.16
CA GLU A 91 8.73 -10.47 8.03
C GLU A 91 7.94 -9.91 9.22
N ARG A 92 8.49 -9.99 10.42
CA ARG A 92 7.80 -9.50 11.62
C ARG A 92 7.61 -7.98 11.62
N ARG A 93 8.28 -7.25 10.73
CA ARG A 93 8.13 -5.80 10.59
C ARG A 93 7.03 -5.44 9.60
N ILE A 94 6.41 -6.43 8.96
CA ILE A 94 5.36 -6.22 7.97
C ILE A 94 4.04 -6.68 8.54
N THR A 95 3.05 -5.79 8.56
CA THR A 95 1.68 -6.08 8.98
C THR A 95 0.75 -5.92 7.79
N ILE A 96 -0.05 -6.94 7.51
CA ILE A 96 -1.03 -6.91 6.44
C ILE A 96 -2.40 -6.55 7.01
N LYS A 97 -3.04 -5.57 6.37
CA LYS A 97 -4.40 -5.14 6.71
C LYS A 97 -5.24 -5.17 5.44
N ASP A 98 -6.06 -6.20 5.30
CA ASP A 98 -6.88 -6.41 4.12
C ASP A 98 -8.27 -5.83 4.34
N TRP A 99 -8.53 -4.65 3.78
CA TRP A 99 -9.80 -3.95 3.98
C TRP A 99 -10.77 -4.14 2.82
N GLY A 100 -10.32 -4.67 1.69
CA GLY A 100 -11.17 -4.94 0.55
C GLY A 100 -11.91 -3.69 0.09
N LEU A 101 -13.24 -3.74 0.07
CA LEU A 101 -14.09 -2.61 -0.31
C LEU A 101 -14.30 -1.59 0.81
N GLU A 102 -13.93 -1.94 2.04
CA GLU A 102 -14.30 -1.15 3.20
C GLU A 102 -13.60 0.20 3.29
N ASN A 103 -12.51 0.37 2.55
CA ASN A 103 -11.74 1.61 2.62
C ASN A 103 -11.30 2.09 1.24
N PRO A 104 -12.24 2.37 0.32
CA PRO A 104 -11.87 2.99 -0.95
C PRO A 104 -11.50 4.45 -0.73
N VAL A 105 -10.43 4.90 -1.38
CA VAL A 105 -10.03 6.30 -1.36
C VAL A 105 -10.56 7.04 -2.59
N TYR A 106 -10.68 6.32 -3.70
CA TYR A 106 -11.16 6.88 -4.96
C TYR A 106 -12.60 6.47 -5.21
N SER A 107 -13.30 7.25 -6.04
CA SER A 107 -14.68 6.97 -6.36
C SER A 107 -14.82 5.66 -7.12
N ASN A 108 -15.69 4.77 -6.64
CA ASN A 108 -16.05 3.54 -7.35
C ASN A 108 -17.13 3.76 -8.41
N THR A 109 -17.59 5.01 -8.60
CA THR A 109 -18.61 5.32 -9.62
C THR A 109 -17.98 5.66 -10.96
N SER A 110 -16.65 5.85 -11.05
CA SER A 110 -15.94 6.10 -12.29
C SER A 110 -14.99 4.96 -12.58
N TYR A 111 -14.69 4.76 -13.88
CA TYR A 111 -13.74 3.74 -14.30
C TYR A 111 -12.33 4.02 -13.74
N ASN A 112 -11.89 5.28 -13.82
CA ASN A 112 -10.58 5.66 -13.29
C ASN A 112 -10.51 5.48 -11.78
N GLY A 113 -11.57 5.85 -11.06
CA GLY A 113 -11.62 5.66 -9.61
C GLY A 113 -11.55 4.19 -9.23
N MET A 114 -12.26 3.33 -9.95
CA MET A 114 -12.19 1.89 -9.71
C MET A 114 -10.78 1.35 -9.96
N GLN A 115 -10.12 1.78 -11.04
CA GLN A 115 -8.75 1.38 -11.31
C GLN A 115 -7.80 1.81 -10.20
N MET A 116 -7.96 3.03 -9.69
CA MET A 116 -7.11 3.55 -8.63
C MET A 116 -7.37 2.85 -7.29
N ASN A 117 -8.53 2.24 -7.11
CA ASN A 117 -8.83 1.47 -5.91
C ASN A 117 -8.26 0.05 -5.94
N ARG A 118 -7.83 -0.45 -7.09
CA ARG A 118 -7.19 -1.78 -7.19
C ARG A 118 -5.71 -1.66 -6.85
N ARG A 119 -5.43 -1.49 -5.56
CA ARG A 119 -4.06 -1.23 -5.15
C ARG A 119 -3.74 -1.78 -3.77
N VAL A 120 -2.46 -1.90 -3.50
CA VAL A 120 -1.92 -2.11 -2.15
C VAL A 120 -1.09 -0.89 -1.82
N ASP A 121 -1.38 -0.27 -0.70
CA ASP A 121 -0.57 0.83 -0.17
C ASP A 121 0.47 0.27 0.77
N VAL A 122 1.74 0.57 0.50
CA VAL A 122 2.87 0.26 1.38
C VAL A 122 3.11 1.51 2.22
N ILE A 123 2.82 1.41 3.52
CA ILE A 123 2.87 2.57 4.42
C ILE A 123 3.93 2.32 5.48
N LEU A 124 4.80 3.31 5.67
CA LEU A 124 5.85 3.27 6.68
C LEU A 124 5.39 4.06 7.90
N TYR A 125 5.39 3.39 9.06
CA TYR A 125 5.05 4.02 10.33
C TYR A 125 6.29 4.13 11.18
N PRO A 126 6.59 5.33 11.71
CA PRO A 126 7.72 5.48 12.62
C PRO A 126 7.55 4.62 13.86
N ILE A 127 8.62 3.93 14.25
CA ILE A 127 8.64 3.19 15.51
C ILE A 127 8.89 4.21 16.62
N ILE A 128 8.04 4.17 17.64
CA ILE A 128 8.15 5.06 18.79
C ILE A 128 8.88 4.30 19.90
N PHE A 129 9.95 4.91 20.37
CA PHE A 129 10.77 4.36 21.47
C PHE A 129 10.50 5.09 22.76
#